data_e7573f42c01878c9851c4ea06b19004c
#
_entry.id   e7573f42c01878c9851c4ea06b19004c
#
_cell.length_a   1.000
_cell.length_b   1.000
_cell.length_c   1.000
_cell.angle_alpha   90.00
_cell.angle_beta   90.00
_cell.angle_gamma   90.00
#
_symmetry.space_group_name_H-M   'P 1'
#
loop_
_entity.id
_entity.type
_entity.pdbx_description
1 polymer ?
#
loop_
_entity_poly.entity_id
_entity_poly.type
_entity_poly.pdbx_seq_one_letter_code
_entity_poly.pdbx_strand_id
1 'polypeptide(L)'
;MTNTATYIDKELYSTTNTFGLLRKELIESLGHDYAKIFLLRYGWNIGVTHAKEVEQQPLSLREKLDCATGYHLSSGQITDLISERVLELNRDHSVKYMHAKGVWINSYEVDEHIKHFNLSDTCICHTLSGYASGFTSYLAKKEIYVVEVTCRGT
;
A
#
# COMPACT_ATOMS: atom_id res chain seq x y z
N MET A 1 -22.62 -23.11 28.04
CA MET A 1 -22.83 -21.69 27.68
C MET A 1 -21.60 -21.24 26.92
N THR A 2 -21.66 -21.21 25.59
CA THR A 2 -20.58 -20.75 24.74
C THR A 2 -20.57 -19.21 24.80
N ASN A 3 -19.57 -18.67 25.48
CA ASN A 3 -19.34 -17.22 25.54
C ASN A 3 -18.80 -16.76 24.18
N THR A 4 -19.70 -16.42 23.25
CA THR A 4 -19.34 -15.79 21.98
C THR A 4 -18.95 -14.36 22.28
N ALA A 5 -17.63 -14.10 22.35
CA ALA A 5 -17.12 -12.73 22.41
C ALA A 5 -17.61 -11.99 21.17
N THR A 6 -18.40 -10.93 21.38
CA THR A 6 -18.85 -10.06 20.29
C THR A 6 -17.66 -9.18 19.89
N TYR A 7 -17.10 -9.42 18.68
CA TYR A 7 -16.09 -8.55 18.09
C TYR A 7 -16.79 -7.25 17.64
N ILE A 8 -16.29 -6.13 18.13
CA ILE A 8 -16.71 -4.81 17.68
C ILE A 8 -15.56 -4.23 16.86
N ASP A 9 -15.78 -4.05 15.56
CA ASP A 9 -14.85 -3.35 14.70
C ASP A 9 -14.81 -1.88 15.11
N LYS A 10 -13.61 -1.38 15.39
CA LYS A 10 -13.39 0.00 15.83
C LYS A 10 -12.39 0.67 14.89
N GLU A 11 -12.73 1.87 14.45
CA GLU A 11 -11.79 2.72 13.75
C GLU A 11 -10.75 3.29 14.73
N LEU A 12 -9.48 3.17 14.36
CA LEU A 12 -8.36 3.77 15.07
C LEU A 12 -7.77 4.91 14.24
N TYR A 13 -7.95 6.13 14.68
CA TYR A 13 -7.31 7.29 14.06
C TYR A 13 -5.90 7.46 14.61
N SER A 14 -4.93 7.57 13.71
CA SER A 14 -3.52 7.73 14.06
C SER A 14 -2.83 8.72 13.14
N THR A 15 -1.69 9.26 13.58
CA THR A 15 -0.88 10.17 12.79
C THR A 15 0.21 9.43 12.01
N THR A 16 0.75 10.06 10.97
CA THR A 16 1.93 9.55 10.26
C THR A 16 3.12 9.34 11.19
N ASN A 17 3.29 10.22 12.18
CA ASN A 17 4.32 10.07 13.20
C ASN A 17 4.18 8.77 14.04
N THR A 18 2.96 8.35 14.35
CA THR A 18 2.75 7.09 15.10
C THR A 18 3.19 5.88 14.25
N PHE A 19 2.86 5.88 12.96
CA PHE A 19 3.35 4.85 12.04
C PHE A 19 4.85 4.97 11.79
N GLY A 20 5.40 6.18 11.78
CA GLY A 20 6.83 6.43 11.71
C GLY A 20 7.59 5.83 12.89
N LEU A 21 7.07 5.99 14.11
CA LEU A 21 7.63 5.38 15.32
C LEU A 21 7.54 3.85 15.28
N LEU A 22 6.41 3.28 14.84
CA LEU A 22 6.29 1.83 14.66
C LEU A 22 7.34 1.32 13.66
N ARG A 23 7.51 2.02 12.53
CA ARG A 23 8.53 1.69 11.54
C ARG A 23 9.94 1.77 12.13
N LYS A 24 10.23 2.81 12.90
CA LYS A 24 11.52 2.98 13.62
C LYS A 24 11.79 1.78 14.52
N GLU A 25 10.85 1.43 15.39
CA GLU A 25 11.00 0.30 16.32
C GLU A 25 11.20 -1.04 15.58
N LEU A 26 10.51 -1.25 14.45
CA LEU A 26 10.72 -2.45 13.63
C LEU A 26 12.14 -2.51 13.06
N ILE A 27 12.66 -1.40 12.55
CA ILE A 27 14.02 -1.33 11.98
C ILE A 27 15.06 -1.53 13.08
N GLU A 28 14.92 -0.87 14.21
CA GLU A 28 15.87 -0.98 15.34
C GLU A 28 15.86 -2.38 15.97
N SER A 29 14.69 -3.02 16.05
CA SER A 29 14.56 -4.34 16.67
C SER A 29 14.92 -5.50 15.74
N LEU A 30 14.61 -5.40 14.44
CA LEU A 30 14.71 -6.49 13.48
C LEU A 30 15.81 -6.29 12.43
N GLY A 31 16.34 -5.08 12.29
CA GLY A 31 17.19 -4.67 11.20
C GLY A 31 16.40 -4.34 9.91
N HIS A 32 17.05 -3.64 8.98
CA HIS A 32 16.41 -3.11 7.77
C HIS A 32 15.75 -4.20 6.90
N ASP A 33 16.42 -5.32 6.67
CA ASP A 33 15.93 -6.36 5.76
C ASP A 33 14.65 -7.03 6.28
N TYR A 34 14.60 -7.40 7.54
CA TYR A 34 13.40 -8.01 8.14
C TYR A 34 12.27 -7.01 8.28
N ALA A 35 12.57 -5.76 8.66
CA ALA A 35 11.57 -4.70 8.72
C ALA A 35 10.96 -4.42 7.33
N LYS A 36 11.76 -4.41 6.27
CA LYS A 36 11.31 -4.30 4.88
C LYS A 36 10.32 -5.41 4.52
N ILE A 37 10.68 -6.66 4.79
CA ILE A 37 9.81 -7.81 4.49
C ILE A 37 8.49 -7.70 5.27
N PHE A 38 8.57 -7.32 6.54
CA PHE A 38 7.39 -7.12 7.39
C PHE A 38 6.47 -6.04 6.83
N LEU A 39 7.01 -4.86 6.51
CA LEU A 39 6.25 -3.72 6.00
C LEU A 39 5.63 -3.99 4.62
N LEU A 40 6.33 -4.68 3.74
CA LEU A 40 5.78 -5.13 2.45
C LEU A 40 4.58 -6.07 2.67
N ARG A 41 4.71 -7.06 3.54
CA ARG A 41 3.61 -8.01 3.85
C ARG A 41 2.45 -7.34 4.55
N TYR A 42 2.73 -6.43 5.46
CA TYR A 42 1.72 -5.63 6.15
C TYR A 42 0.91 -4.79 5.15
N GLY A 43 1.60 -4.05 4.29
CA GLY A 43 0.98 -3.30 3.20
C GLY A 43 0.15 -4.20 2.28
N TRP A 44 0.70 -5.34 1.85
CA TRP A 44 -0.02 -6.32 1.03
C TRP A 44 -1.35 -6.75 1.66
N ASN A 45 -1.34 -7.11 2.93
CA ASN A 45 -2.56 -7.57 3.62
C ASN A 45 -3.61 -6.47 3.72
N ILE A 46 -3.22 -5.22 4.00
CA ILE A 46 -4.13 -4.07 3.97
C ILE A 46 -4.71 -3.88 2.57
N GLY A 47 -3.85 -3.90 1.54
CA GLY A 47 -4.28 -3.77 0.15
C GLY A 47 -5.30 -4.82 -0.26
N VAL A 48 -5.07 -6.10 0.07
CA VAL A 48 -6.02 -7.19 -0.17
C VAL A 48 -7.34 -6.97 0.59
N THR A 49 -7.29 -6.50 1.84
CA THR A 49 -8.49 -6.25 2.65
C THR A 49 -9.35 -5.17 2.01
N HIS A 50 -8.78 -4.03 1.64
CA HIS A 50 -9.51 -2.96 0.97
C HIS A 50 -10.00 -3.36 -0.43
N ALA A 51 -9.21 -4.16 -1.17
CA ALA A 51 -9.63 -4.66 -2.46
C ALA A 51 -10.89 -5.53 -2.38
N LYS A 52 -11.06 -6.31 -1.31
CA LYS A 52 -12.28 -7.10 -1.05
C LYS A 52 -13.51 -6.21 -0.84
N GLU A 53 -13.35 -5.10 -0.14
CA GLU A 53 -14.42 -4.12 0.09
C GLU A 53 -14.80 -3.41 -1.22
N VAL A 54 -13.79 -2.97 -1.99
CA VAL A 54 -13.98 -2.33 -3.28
C VAL A 54 -14.57 -3.29 -4.32
N GLU A 55 -14.23 -4.59 -4.27
CA GLU A 55 -14.77 -5.61 -5.17
C GLU A 55 -16.31 -5.68 -5.12
N GLN A 56 -16.92 -5.43 -3.96
CA GLN A 56 -18.37 -5.45 -3.76
C GLN A 56 -19.08 -4.22 -4.35
N GLN A 57 -18.35 -3.19 -4.75
CA GLN A 57 -18.95 -1.97 -5.29
C GLN A 57 -19.33 -2.15 -6.76
N PRO A 58 -20.42 -1.52 -7.24
CA PRO A 58 -20.89 -1.59 -8.63
C PRO A 58 -20.05 -0.72 -9.57
N LEU A 59 -18.74 -0.91 -9.54
CA LEU A 59 -17.74 -0.18 -10.33
C LEU A 59 -17.10 -1.10 -11.37
N SER A 60 -16.69 -0.52 -12.50
CA SER A 60 -15.83 -1.23 -13.46
C SER A 60 -14.46 -1.56 -12.82
N LEU A 61 -13.75 -2.55 -13.38
CA LEU A 61 -12.42 -2.90 -12.87
C LEU A 61 -11.45 -1.70 -12.89
N ARG A 62 -11.56 -0.83 -13.90
CA ARG A 62 -10.73 0.39 -14.00
C ARG A 62 -10.99 1.33 -12.81
N GLU A 63 -12.26 1.62 -12.53
CA GLU A 63 -12.66 2.47 -11.40
C GLU A 63 -12.26 1.84 -10.06
N LYS A 64 -12.43 0.53 -9.92
CA LYS A 64 -11.97 -0.21 -8.73
C LYS A 64 -10.48 -0.06 -8.49
N LEU A 65 -9.67 -0.17 -9.55
CA LEU A 65 -8.22 0.02 -9.45
C LEU A 65 -7.82 1.46 -9.08
N ASP A 66 -8.65 2.46 -9.41
CA ASP A 66 -8.41 3.86 -9.05
C ASP A 66 -8.70 4.15 -7.56
N CYS A 67 -9.50 3.31 -6.89
CA CYS A 67 -9.79 3.47 -5.45
C CYS A 67 -8.55 3.37 -4.56
N ALA A 68 -7.49 2.66 -4.98
CA ALA A 68 -6.23 2.59 -4.24
C ALA A 68 -5.61 3.97 -4.00
N THR A 69 -5.64 4.84 -5.01
CA THR A 69 -5.15 6.23 -4.90
C THR A 69 -5.93 7.01 -3.86
N GLY A 70 -7.27 6.90 -3.91
CA GLY A 70 -8.15 7.58 -2.95
C GLY A 70 -7.84 7.21 -1.50
N TYR A 71 -7.55 5.93 -1.23
CA TYR A 71 -7.16 5.48 0.10
C TYR A 71 -5.85 6.11 0.58
N HIS A 72 -4.80 6.10 -0.24
CA HIS A 72 -3.52 6.69 0.13
C HIS A 72 -3.62 8.19 0.42
N LEU A 73 -4.42 8.92 -0.36
CA LEU A 73 -4.66 10.35 -0.16
C LEU A 73 -5.47 10.61 1.11
N SER A 74 -6.61 9.90 1.29
CA SER A 74 -7.51 10.12 2.43
C SER A 74 -6.88 9.74 3.77
N SER A 75 -6.00 8.74 3.79
CA SER A 75 -5.26 8.31 4.99
C SER A 75 -4.00 9.14 5.27
N GLY A 76 -3.67 10.11 4.42
CA GLY A 76 -2.48 10.96 4.58
C GLY A 76 -1.15 10.26 4.33
N GLN A 77 -1.15 9.11 3.66
CA GLN A 77 0.08 8.39 3.35
C GLN A 77 0.91 9.08 2.28
N ILE A 78 0.26 9.78 1.38
CA ILE A 78 0.85 10.65 0.36
C ILE A 78 0.01 11.93 0.25
N THR A 79 0.58 12.98 -0.34
CA THR A 79 -0.19 14.20 -0.62
C THR A 79 -0.75 14.25 -2.04
N ASP A 80 -0.15 13.49 -2.97
CA ASP A 80 -0.63 13.38 -4.36
C ASP A 80 -0.02 12.14 -5.03
N LEU A 81 -0.61 11.72 -6.17
CA LEU A 81 -0.12 10.67 -7.04
C LEU A 81 -0.19 11.11 -8.49
N ILE A 82 0.96 11.19 -9.13
CA ILE A 82 1.06 11.33 -10.59
C ILE A 82 1.25 9.93 -11.16
N SER A 83 0.31 9.44 -11.97
CA SER A 83 0.40 8.08 -12.51
C SER A 83 -0.17 7.97 -13.91
N GLU A 84 0.35 7.00 -14.66
CA GLU A 84 -0.21 6.53 -15.92
C GLU A 84 -0.36 5.01 -15.88
N ARG A 85 -1.41 4.51 -16.51
CA ARG A 85 -1.71 3.08 -16.53
C ARG A 85 -2.22 2.64 -17.90
N VAL A 86 -1.64 1.57 -18.42
CA VAL A 86 -2.17 0.82 -19.55
C VAL A 86 -2.86 -0.42 -18.99
N LEU A 87 -4.14 -0.61 -19.33
CA LEU A 87 -4.95 -1.75 -18.93
C LEU A 87 -5.67 -2.31 -20.16
N GLU A 88 -5.33 -3.54 -20.55
CA GLU A 88 -6.02 -4.30 -21.58
C GLU A 88 -6.82 -5.43 -20.94
N LEU A 89 -8.05 -5.58 -21.36
CA LEU A 89 -8.94 -6.64 -20.89
C LEU A 89 -9.22 -7.66 -21.99
N ASN A 90 -9.43 -8.90 -21.60
CA ASN A 90 -9.97 -9.95 -22.43
C ASN A 90 -11.48 -9.71 -22.68
N ARG A 91 -12.09 -10.54 -23.56
CA ARG A 91 -13.54 -10.47 -23.84
C ARG A 91 -14.42 -10.78 -22.62
N ASP A 92 -13.90 -11.54 -21.67
CA ASP A 92 -14.55 -11.88 -20.40
C ASP A 92 -14.27 -10.84 -19.28
N HIS A 93 -13.73 -9.68 -19.64
CA HIS A 93 -13.34 -8.59 -18.73
C HIS A 93 -12.21 -8.93 -17.74
N SER A 94 -11.55 -10.08 -17.85
CA SER A 94 -10.35 -10.38 -17.09
C SER A 94 -9.14 -9.57 -17.60
N VAL A 95 -8.15 -9.34 -16.74
CA VAL A 95 -6.95 -8.59 -17.12
C VAL A 95 -6.10 -9.42 -18.10
N LYS A 96 -5.93 -8.90 -19.32
CA LYS A 96 -5.00 -9.44 -20.31
C LYS A 96 -3.58 -8.92 -20.02
N TYR A 97 -3.44 -7.62 -19.94
CA TYR A 97 -2.18 -6.91 -19.71
C TYR A 97 -2.41 -5.70 -18.82
N MET A 98 -1.47 -5.44 -17.93
CA MET A 98 -1.45 -4.23 -17.12
C MET A 98 -0.01 -3.78 -16.91
N HIS A 99 0.21 -2.50 -17.13
CA HIS A 99 1.43 -1.80 -16.78
C HIS A 99 1.05 -0.44 -16.19
N ALA A 100 1.68 -0.06 -15.10
CA ALA A 100 1.51 1.25 -14.49
C ALA A 100 2.86 1.78 -14.00
N LYS A 101 3.02 3.08 -14.08
CA LYS A 101 4.11 3.81 -13.42
C LYS A 101 3.56 5.08 -12.80
N GLY A 102 4.22 5.56 -11.76
CA GLY A 102 3.79 6.78 -11.09
C GLY A 102 4.79 7.26 -10.06
N VAL A 103 4.48 8.41 -9.47
CA VAL A 103 5.27 9.03 -8.41
C VAL A 103 4.35 9.34 -7.24
N TRP A 104 4.63 8.76 -6.09
CA TRP A 104 4.02 9.14 -4.81
C TRP A 104 4.64 10.44 -4.32
N ILE A 105 3.83 11.47 -4.18
CA ILE A 105 4.28 12.77 -3.73
C ILE A 105 4.18 12.85 -2.21
N ASN A 106 5.28 13.24 -1.55
CA ASN A 106 5.39 13.40 -0.10
C ASN A 106 4.91 12.15 0.67
N SER A 107 5.51 11.00 0.37
CA SER A 107 5.27 9.78 1.12
C SER A 107 5.70 9.94 2.57
N TYR A 108 4.79 9.60 3.52
CA TYR A 108 5.09 9.62 4.96
C TYR A 108 6.25 8.66 5.32
N GLU A 109 6.39 7.54 4.59
CA GLU A 109 7.48 6.58 4.84
C GLU A 109 8.85 7.21 4.62
N VAL A 110 8.95 8.12 3.61
CA VAL A 110 10.17 8.88 3.34
C VAL A 110 10.43 9.90 4.43
N ASP A 111 9.43 10.69 4.77
CA ASP A 111 9.57 11.76 5.77
C ASP A 111 9.96 11.21 7.15
N GLU A 112 9.28 10.16 7.58
CA GLU A 112 9.58 9.52 8.87
C GLU A 112 10.91 8.75 8.84
N HIS A 113 11.30 8.17 7.69
CA HIS A 113 12.61 7.52 7.58
C HIS A 113 13.75 8.53 7.69
N ILE A 114 13.71 9.62 6.93
CA ILE A 114 14.74 10.68 6.97
C ILE A 114 14.85 11.27 8.38
N LYS A 115 13.73 11.46 9.06
CA LYS A 115 13.68 11.99 10.42
C LYS A 115 14.42 11.11 11.44
N HIS A 116 14.41 9.79 11.26
CA HIS A 116 14.97 8.85 12.23
C HIS A 116 16.29 8.21 11.80
N PHE A 117 16.56 8.06 10.50
CA PHE A 117 17.70 7.29 9.98
C PHE A 117 18.53 8.03 8.91
N ASN A 118 18.19 9.28 8.57
CA ASN A 118 18.77 10.02 7.45
C ASN A 118 18.42 9.37 6.08
N LEU A 119 19.30 9.58 5.07
CA LEU A 119 19.14 8.96 3.75
C LEU A 119 19.46 7.47 3.79
N SER A 120 18.84 6.72 2.90
CA SER A 120 19.00 5.27 2.74
C SER A 120 19.74 4.95 1.44
N ASP A 121 20.42 3.83 1.38
CA ASP A 121 21.03 3.31 0.14
C ASP A 121 20.00 2.59 -0.75
N THR A 122 18.78 2.40 -0.26
CA THR A 122 17.70 1.69 -0.98
C THR A 122 16.38 2.38 -0.84
N CYS A 123 15.48 2.16 -1.80
CA CYS A 123 14.09 2.63 -1.74
C CYS A 123 13.38 2.12 -0.48
N ILE A 124 12.50 2.94 0.11
CA ILE A 124 12.00 2.76 1.48
C ILE A 124 10.47 2.79 1.62
N CYS A 125 9.70 3.04 0.55
CA CYS A 125 8.23 3.04 0.59
C CYS A 125 7.68 1.60 0.54
N HIS A 126 7.99 0.82 1.57
CA HIS A 126 7.69 -0.62 1.59
C HIS A 126 6.20 -0.89 1.82
N THR A 127 5.55 -0.16 2.72
CA THR A 127 4.13 -0.33 3.01
C THR A 127 3.28 0.09 1.80
N LEU A 128 3.62 1.21 1.16
CA LEU A 128 2.94 1.66 -0.06
C LEU A 128 3.10 0.66 -1.21
N SER A 129 4.32 0.17 -1.46
CA SER A 129 4.59 -0.84 -2.49
C SER A 129 3.84 -2.15 -2.22
N GLY A 130 3.82 -2.59 -0.96
CA GLY A 130 3.07 -3.76 -0.53
C GLY A 130 1.57 -3.59 -0.74
N TYR A 131 1.01 -2.47 -0.30
CA TYR A 131 -0.40 -2.16 -0.48
C TYR A 131 -0.82 -2.15 -1.95
N ALA A 132 -0.11 -1.39 -2.78
CA ALA A 132 -0.41 -1.30 -4.20
C ALA A 132 -0.32 -2.67 -4.89
N SER A 133 0.66 -3.49 -4.52
CA SER A 133 0.80 -4.86 -5.02
C SER A 133 -0.37 -5.75 -4.61
N GLY A 134 -0.72 -5.80 -3.32
CA GLY A 134 -1.80 -6.63 -2.80
C GLY A 134 -3.18 -6.23 -3.34
N PHE A 135 -3.47 -4.93 -3.34
CA PHE A 135 -4.72 -4.38 -3.87
C PHE A 135 -4.91 -4.70 -5.34
N THR A 136 -3.90 -4.41 -6.15
CA THR A 136 -3.95 -4.62 -7.60
C THR A 136 -4.00 -6.10 -7.96
N SER A 137 -3.19 -6.94 -7.29
CA SER A 137 -3.19 -8.39 -7.52
C SER A 137 -4.55 -9.00 -7.22
N TYR A 138 -5.18 -8.60 -6.13
CA TYR A 138 -6.49 -9.13 -5.74
C TYR A 138 -7.57 -8.79 -6.78
N LEU A 139 -7.67 -7.54 -7.21
CA LEU A 139 -8.67 -7.11 -8.20
C LEU A 139 -8.39 -7.65 -9.60
N ALA A 140 -7.13 -7.71 -10.00
CA ALA A 140 -6.73 -8.23 -11.30
C ALA A 140 -6.81 -9.76 -11.39
N LYS A 141 -6.96 -10.48 -10.27
CA LYS A 141 -6.87 -11.94 -10.16
C LYS A 141 -5.57 -12.49 -10.77
N LYS A 142 -4.48 -11.73 -10.62
CA LYS A 142 -3.13 -12.05 -11.09
C LYS A 142 -2.11 -11.51 -10.11
N GLU A 143 -0.95 -12.16 -10.02
CA GLU A 143 0.17 -11.61 -9.25
C GLU A 143 0.76 -10.40 -9.97
N ILE A 144 0.66 -9.25 -9.33
CA ILE A 144 1.17 -7.97 -9.82
C ILE A 144 1.99 -7.36 -8.68
N TYR A 145 3.24 -7.06 -8.97
CA TYR A 145 4.14 -6.44 -7.99
C TYR A 145 4.44 -5.00 -8.38
N VAL A 146 4.23 -4.10 -7.44
CA VAL A 146 4.62 -2.70 -7.54
C VAL A 146 5.97 -2.54 -6.86
N VAL A 147 6.94 -2.05 -7.62
CA VAL A 147 8.33 -1.90 -7.16
C VAL A 147 8.70 -0.43 -7.22
N GLU A 148 9.16 0.12 -6.11
CA GLU A 148 9.77 1.45 -6.07
C GLU A 148 11.17 1.37 -6.69
N VAL A 149 11.43 2.18 -7.71
CA VAL A 149 12.71 2.19 -8.46
C VAL A 149 13.57 3.43 -8.18
N THR A 150 12.95 4.49 -7.69
CA THR A 150 13.62 5.72 -7.24
C THR A 150 12.91 6.26 -6.01
N CYS A 151 13.64 6.81 -5.08
CA CYS A 151 13.11 7.30 -3.82
C CYS A 151 13.78 8.62 -3.43
N ARG A 152 13.02 9.58 -2.92
CA ARG A 152 13.59 10.83 -2.36
C ARG A 152 14.41 10.58 -1.08
N GLY A 153 14.22 9.43 -0.45
CA GLY A 153 14.93 9.03 0.76
C GLY A 153 16.30 8.36 0.48
N THR A 154 16.72 8.29 -0.80
CA THR A 154 18.02 7.75 -1.20
C THR A 154 18.97 8.84 -1.65
#